data_f040ff331b2170f7ebc5f3bfeba828d6
#
_entry.id   f040ff331b2170f7ebc5f3bfeba828d6
#
_cell.length_a   1.000
_cell.length_b   1.000
_cell.length_c   1.000
_cell.angle_alpha   90.00
_cell.angle_beta   90.00
_cell.angle_gamma   90.00
#
_symmetry.space_group_name_H-M   'P 1'
#
loop_
_entity.id
_entity.type
_entity.pdbx_description
1 polymer ?
#
loop_
_entity_poly.entity_id
_entity_poly.type
_entity_poly.pdbx_seq_one_letter_code
_entity_poly.pdbx_strand_id
1 'polypeptide(L)'
;MFVLAGFAGTGKSTILPDIMNELGLTVADIAFCAPTGKAAKVMGEKLRAQGFTNAYPSTVHSLIYQPKMQKAEVLEKQLEEAKTQWMALKTGAADPPPANLRMELKEQERKIHILEKDLDRAYTMDDLRFSLNPDSKLITDDKKIIILDEASMVGVEMAEDLASFEIPVLAIGDPGQLPPVGDEPGFLSGTPDFFLTEIHRQAAENPIIRLATMVRKGERGDYGDYGGGVMIIRPKQDEFSLDLARDAQIICGTNKRRWQLTSKIRKAAGFGGLTAPQAGEPLIMCKNSKIHPALVNGTSIFSASDHDDLEEGSARFILDIKDEEGAAKRLFTYQGLFEEHLKREKNWSSASKQAAFKSRITDHSVDFGWAITCHKSQGSQWDEVIVHDESWVFKEAADQWLYTAITRAAERLIIVAPE
;
A
#
# COMPACT_ATOMS: atom_id res chain seq x y z
N MET A 1 -15.03 -20.64 9.89
CA MET A 1 -13.82 -19.80 9.93
C MET A 1 -12.78 -20.54 10.75
N PHE A 2 -11.52 -20.64 10.25
CA PHE A 2 -10.41 -21.31 10.93
C PHE A 2 -9.20 -20.40 10.91
N VAL A 3 -8.54 -20.21 12.04
CA VAL A 3 -7.39 -19.32 12.21
C VAL A 3 -6.13 -20.13 12.48
N LEU A 4 -5.20 -20.08 11.53
CA LEU A 4 -3.86 -20.63 11.63
C LEU A 4 -2.88 -19.51 11.96
N ALA A 5 -2.42 -19.45 13.18
CA ALA A 5 -1.42 -18.48 13.62
C ALA A 5 -0.02 -19.09 13.68
N GLY A 6 0.99 -18.22 13.61
CA GLY A 6 2.38 -18.60 13.83
C GLY A 6 3.31 -17.40 13.65
N PHE A 7 4.44 -17.45 14.33
CA PHE A 7 5.45 -16.39 14.24
C PHE A 7 6.30 -16.47 12.97
N ALA A 8 7.16 -15.49 12.75
CA ALA A 8 8.14 -15.54 11.66
C ALA A 8 9.01 -16.80 11.76
N GLY A 9 9.26 -17.47 10.63
CA GLY A 9 10.07 -18.69 10.56
C GLY A 9 9.36 -19.99 10.93
N THR A 10 8.05 -19.98 11.23
CA THR A 10 7.28 -21.20 11.59
C THR A 10 6.68 -21.94 10.40
N GLY A 11 6.91 -21.48 9.17
CA GLY A 11 6.47 -22.18 7.96
C GLY A 11 4.99 -22.03 7.60
N LYS A 12 4.33 -20.96 8.03
CA LYS A 12 2.90 -20.68 7.72
C LYS A 12 2.54 -20.86 6.25
N SER A 13 3.32 -20.30 5.34
CA SER A 13 3.03 -20.39 3.91
C SER A 13 3.46 -21.73 3.29
N THR A 14 4.33 -22.51 3.95
CA THR A 14 4.81 -23.81 3.46
C THR A 14 3.82 -24.94 3.69
N ILE A 15 2.92 -24.81 4.66
CA ILE A 15 1.92 -25.85 4.98
C ILE A 15 0.71 -25.84 4.02
N LEU A 16 0.53 -24.78 3.22
CA LEU A 16 -0.64 -24.64 2.34
C LEU A 16 -0.81 -25.79 1.35
N PRO A 17 0.24 -26.27 0.65
CA PRO A 17 0.13 -27.41 -0.25
C PRO A 17 -0.39 -28.67 0.44
N ASP A 18 0.09 -28.93 1.66
CA ASP A 18 -0.30 -30.12 2.41
C ASP A 18 -1.78 -30.03 2.83
N ILE A 19 -2.24 -28.87 3.29
CA ILE A 19 -3.66 -28.61 3.60
C ILE A 19 -4.52 -28.82 2.36
N MET A 20 -4.11 -28.29 1.20
CA MET A 20 -4.87 -28.44 -0.04
C MET A 20 -4.98 -29.91 -0.48
N ASN A 21 -3.88 -30.64 -0.40
CA ASN A 21 -3.84 -32.05 -0.75
C ASN A 21 -4.72 -32.92 0.17
N GLU A 22 -4.62 -32.69 1.49
CA GLU A 22 -5.44 -33.44 2.47
C GLU A 22 -6.94 -33.16 2.32
N LEU A 23 -7.31 -31.94 1.96
CA LEU A 23 -8.69 -31.55 1.70
C LEU A 23 -9.18 -31.92 0.29
N GLY A 24 -8.31 -32.45 -0.58
CA GLY A 24 -8.65 -32.78 -1.96
C GLY A 24 -9.03 -31.56 -2.80
N LEU A 25 -8.49 -30.38 -2.47
CA LEU A 25 -8.81 -29.12 -3.11
C LEU A 25 -7.85 -28.82 -4.26
N THR A 26 -8.41 -28.28 -5.33
CA THR A 26 -7.64 -27.76 -6.47
C THR A 26 -7.54 -26.22 -6.36
N VAL A 27 -6.63 -25.61 -7.12
CA VAL A 27 -6.52 -24.14 -7.22
C VAL A 27 -7.85 -23.51 -7.67
N ALA A 28 -8.64 -24.22 -8.49
CA ALA A 28 -9.95 -23.73 -8.95
C ALA A 28 -10.97 -23.60 -7.80
N ASP A 29 -10.88 -24.46 -6.81
CA ASP A 29 -11.78 -24.48 -5.65
C ASP A 29 -11.50 -23.36 -4.65
N ILE A 30 -10.33 -22.70 -4.77
CA ILE A 30 -9.80 -21.80 -3.73
C ILE A 30 -9.79 -20.35 -4.21
N ALA A 31 -10.24 -19.44 -3.36
CA ALA A 31 -9.99 -18.02 -3.50
C ALA A 31 -8.79 -17.60 -2.61
N PHE A 32 -7.65 -17.37 -3.22
CA PHE A 32 -6.47 -16.86 -2.52
C PHE A 32 -6.53 -15.34 -2.41
N CYS A 33 -6.35 -14.82 -1.20
CA CYS A 33 -6.35 -13.37 -1.01
C CYS A 33 -5.39 -12.92 0.10
N ALA A 34 -5.06 -11.62 0.08
CA ALA A 34 -4.26 -10.94 1.08
C ALA A 34 -4.75 -9.50 1.28
N PRO A 35 -4.41 -8.82 2.39
CA PRO A 35 -4.88 -7.46 2.65
C PRO A 35 -4.37 -6.43 1.64
N THR A 36 -3.16 -6.61 1.12
CA THR A 36 -2.51 -5.66 0.21
C THR A 36 -2.15 -6.29 -1.13
N GLY A 37 -2.03 -5.46 -2.18
CA GLY A 37 -1.62 -5.93 -3.50
C GLY A 37 -0.23 -6.56 -3.50
N LYS A 38 0.71 -6.01 -2.73
CA LYS A 38 2.07 -6.57 -2.61
C LYS A 38 2.04 -7.93 -1.92
N ALA A 39 1.30 -8.08 -0.82
CA ALA A 39 1.14 -9.38 -0.15
C ALA A 39 0.50 -10.42 -1.07
N ALA A 40 -0.53 -10.05 -1.83
CA ALA A 40 -1.14 -10.93 -2.83
C ALA A 40 -0.15 -11.35 -3.92
N LYS A 41 0.69 -10.42 -4.42
CA LYS A 41 1.74 -10.72 -5.40
C LYS A 41 2.74 -11.73 -4.82
N VAL A 42 3.27 -11.47 -3.62
CA VAL A 42 4.22 -12.36 -2.93
C VAL A 42 3.62 -13.73 -2.65
N MET A 43 2.37 -13.79 -2.21
CA MET A 43 1.63 -15.06 -2.05
C MET A 43 1.57 -15.83 -3.37
N GLY A 44 1.25 -15.16 -4.47
CA GLY A 44 1.20 -15.78 -5.80
C GLY A 44 2.56 -16.31 -6.27
N GLU A 45 3.65 -15.59 -6.01
CA GLU A 45 5.01 -16.03 -6.32
C GLU A 45 5.37 -17.30 -5.54
N LYS A 46 5.09 -17.33 -4.23
CA LYS A 46 5.31 -18.50 -3.39
C LYS A 46 4.50 -19.72 -3.84
N LEU A 47 3.21 -19.54 -4.13
CA LEU A 47 2.34 -20.61 -4.61
C LEU A 47 2.86 -21.18 -5.95
N ARG A 48 3.25 -20.33 -6.88
CA ARG A 48 3.83 -20.77 -8.16
C ARG A 48 5.15 -21.53 -7.99
N ALA A 49 6.02 -21.09 -7.09
CA ALA A 49 7.25 -21.79 -6.73
C ALA A 49 6.99 -23.18 -6.14
N GLN A 50 5.83 -23.38 -5.49
CA GLN A 50 5.36 -24.66 -4.96
C GLN A 50 4.57 -25.50 -5.99
N GLY A 51 4.51 -25.08 -7.27
CA GLY A 51 3.87 -25.80 -8.36
C GLY A 51 2.43 -25.40 -8.68
N PHE A 52 1.86 -24.44 -7.95
CA PHE A 52 0.50 -23.93 -8.22
C PHE A 52 0.52 -22.82 -9.27
N THR A 53 0.86 -23.17 -10.51
CA THR A 53 1.10 -22.21 -11.61
C THR A 53 -0.10 -21.32 -11.94
N ASN A 54 -1.31 -21.80 -11.68
CA ASN A 54 -2.58 -21.09 -11.96
C ASN A 54 -3.15 -20.36 -10.73
N ALA A 55 -2.37 -20.19 -9.64
CA ALA A 55 -2.80 -19.42 -8.48
C ALA A 55 -2.59 -17.92 -8.72
N TYR A 56 -3.68 -17.18 -8.71
CA TYR A 56 -3.72 -15.72 -8.88
C TYR A 56 -4.37 -15.04 -7.67
N PRO A 57 -3.65 -14.84 -6.57
CA PRO A 57 -4.19 -14.17 -5.39
C PRO A 57 -4.61 -12.73 -5.71
N SER A 58 -5.69 -12.30 -5.06
CA SER A 58 -6.20 -10.93 -5.14
C SER A 58 -6.12 -10.22 -3.80
N THR A 59 -6.43 -8.93 -3.75
CA THR A 59 -6.64 -8.30 -2.43
C THR A 59 -8.03 -8.67 -1.91
N VAL A 60 -8.16 -8.80 -0.57
CA VAL A 60 -9.49 -8.99 0.06
C VAL A 60 -10.46 -7.94 -0.46
N HIS A 61 -10.02 -6.68 -0.47
CA HIS A 61 -10.84 -5.57 -0.93
C HIS A 61 -11.35 -5.74 -2.38
N SER A 62 -10.50 -6.16 -3.32
CA SER A 62 -10.91 -6.39 -4.70
C SER A 62 -11.76 -7.66 -4.89
N LEU A 63 -11.67 -8.57 -3.93
CA LEU A 63 -12.41 -9.84 -3.96
C LEU A 63 -13.87 -9.64 -3.54
N ILE A 64 -14.10 -8.87 -2.46
CA ILE A 64 -15.43 -8.77 -1.83
C ILE A 64 -16.15 -7.45 -2.06
N TYR A 65 -15.46 -6.40 -2.47
CA TYR A 65 -16.07 -5.08 -2.66
C TYR A 65 -16.14 -4.66 -4.11
N GLN A 66 -17.17 -3.87 -4.41
CA GLN A 66 -17.29 -3.07 -5.61
C GLN A 66 -17.45 -1.60 -5.26
N PRO A 67 -17.00 -0.66 -6.10
CA PRO A 67 -17.33 0.76 -5.93
C PRO A 67 -18.85 0.87 -5.94
N LYS A 68 -19.46 1.49 -4.94
CA LYS A 68 -20.86 1.93 -5.09
C LYS A 68 -20.90 2.79 -6.34
N MET A 69 -21.70 2.41 -7.34
CA MET A 69 -21.94 3.22 -8.54
C MET A 69 -22.42 4.59 -8.07
N GLN A 70 -21.55 5.57 -8.26
CA GLN A 70 -21.59 6.75 -7.43
C GLN A 70 -22.46 7.80 -8.09
N LYS A 71 -23.09 8.55 -7.21
CA LYS A 71 -23.60 9.89 -7.45
C LYS A 71 -22.71 10.71 -8.39
N ALA A 72 -21.38 10.51 -8.38
CA ALA A 72 -20.44 11.13 -9.29
C ALA A 72 -20.63 10.77 -10.77
N GLU A 73 -20.75 9.48 -11.14
CA GLU A 73 -21.00 9.09 -12.55
C GLU A 73 -22.36 9.59 -13.06
N VAL A 74 -23.36 9.58 -12.17
CA VAL A 74 -24.66 10.14 -12.49
C VAL A 74 -24.57 11.66 -12.67
N LEU A 75 -23.82 12.33 -11.79
CA LEU A 75 -23.58 13.78 -11.89
C LEU A 75 -22.75 14.15 -13.11
N GLU A 76 -21.72 13.36 -13.46
CA GLU A 76 -20.94 13.54 -14.69
C GLU A 76 -21.81 13.46 -15.93
N LYS A 77 -22.66 12.43 -16.01
CA LYS A 77 -23.59 12.28 -17.13
C LYS A 77 -24.59 13.42 -17.21
N GLN A 78 -25.16 13.83 -16.07
CA GLN A 78 -26.06 14.99 -16.01
C GLN A 78 -25.37 16.29 -16.38
N LEU A 79 -24.11 16.46 -16.00
CA LEU A 79 -23.29 17.63 -16.33
C LEU A 79 -23.00 17.66 -17.83
N GLU A 80 -22.64 16.55 -18.43
CA GLU A 80 -22.38 16.44 -19.88
C GLU A 80 -23.66 16.71 -20.69
N GLU A 81 -24.80 16.18 -20.25
CA GLU A 81 -26.12 16.46 -20.84
C GLU A 81 -26.47 17.96 -20.74
N ALA A 82 -26.25 18.58 -19.55
CA ALA A 82 -26.53 19.98 -19.36
C ALA A 82 -25.61 20.89 -20.20
N LYS A 83 -24.32 20.56 -20.33
CA LYS A 83 -23.36 21.28 -21.19
C LYS A 83 -23.73 21.14 -22.67
N THR A 84 -24.16 19.99 -23.09
CA THR A 84 -24.65 19.73 -24.46
C THR A 84 -25.90 20.57 -24.79
N GLN A 85 -26.86 20.60 -23.89
CA GLN A 85 -28.07 21.44 -24.01
C GLN A 85 -27.74 22.93 -24.07
N TRP A 86 -26.87 23.41 -23.20
CA TRP A 86 -26.41 24.79 -23.19
C TRP A 86 -25.72 25.17 -24.50
N MET A 87 -24.85 24.30 -25.02
CA MET A 87 -24.20 24.50 -26.31
C MET A 87 -25.20 24.57 -27.47
N ALA A 88 -26.18 23.68 -27.48
CA ALA A 88 -27.23 23.69 -28.53
C ALA A 88 -28.05 24.99 -28.51
N LEU A 89 -28.43 25.48 -27.34
CA LEU A 89 -29.11 26.75 -27.18
C LEU A 89 -28.26 27.94 -27.65
N LYS A 90 -26.96 27.92 -27.34
CA LYS A 90 -26.02 28.99 -27.68
C LYS A 90 -25.70 29.03 -29.18
N THR A 91 -25.56 27.87 -29.82
CA THR A 91 -25.16 27.78 -31.26
C THR A 91 -26.28 28.27 -32.21
N GLY A 92 -27.54 28.21 -31.77
CA GLY A 92 -28.68 28.70 -32.56
C GLY A 92 -29.11 30.15 -32.24
N ALA A 93 -28.42 30.81 -31.31
CA ALA A 93 -28.83 32.12 -30.81
C ALA A 93 -28.37 33.29 -31.73
N ALA A 94 -29.27 34.25 -31.99
CA ALA A 94 -28.91 35.56 -32.54
C ALA A 94 -28.10 36.35 -31.50
N ASP A 95 -27.26 37.27 -31.96
CA ASP A 95 -26.49 38.14 -31.06
C ASP A 95 -27.03 39.60 -31.18
N PRO A 96 -27.63 40.16 -30.10
CA PRO A 96 -27.91 39.57 -28.81
C PRO A 96 -29.13 38.60 -28.81
N PRO A 97 -29.13 37.55 -27.99
CA PRO A 97 -30.20 36.55 -27.96
C PRO A 97 -31.50 37.20 -27.45
N PRO A 98 -32.68 36.71 -27.92
CA PRO A 98 -33.99 37.13 -27.41
C PRO A 98 -34.15 36.97 -25.86
N ALA A 99 -34.99 37.76 -25.23
CA ALA A 99 -35.10 37.79 -23.77
C ALA A 99 -35.45 36.43 -23.14
N ASN A 100 -36.33 35.67 -23.78
CA ASN A 100 -36.66 34.29 -23.35
C ASN A 100 -35.44 33.35 -23.43
N LEU A 101 -34.68 33.39 -24.52
CA LEU A 101 -33.50 32.55 -24.69
C LEU A 101 -32.35 32.94 -23.75
N ARG A 102 -32.25 34.24 -23.39
CA ARG A 102 -31.31 34.67 -22.33
C ARG A 102 -31.66 34.11 -20.96
N MET A 103 -32.96 33.99 -20.63
CA MET A 103 -33.36 33.34 -19.39
C MET A 103 -33.04 31.85 -19.38
N GLU A 104 -33.31 31.13 -20.46
CA GLU A 104 -32.98 29.71 -20.58
C GLU A 104 -31.48 29.44 -20.52
N LEU A 105 -30.65 30.24 -21.19
CA LEU A 105 -29.18 30.14 -21.12
C LEU A 105 -28.69 30.36 -19.71
N LYS A 106 -29.22 31.35 -19.00
CA LYS A 106 -28.85 31.65 -17.62
C LYS A 106 -29.27 30.55 -16.62
N GLU A 107 -30.39 29.90 -16.89
CA GLU A 107 -30.89 28.78 -16.11
C GLU A 107 -29.99 27.53 -16.31
N GLN A 108 -29.60 27.26 -17.55
CA GLN A 108 -28.66 26.16 -17.86
C GLN A 108 -27.27 26.44 -17.28
N GLU A 109 -26.75 27.66 -17.34
CA GLU A 109 -25.48 28.02 -16.69
C GLU A 109 -25.53 27.80 -15.19
N ARG A 110 -26.65 28.15 -14.55
CA ARG A 110 -26.85 27.91 -13.11
C ARG A 110 -26.91 26.41 -12.79
N LYS A 111 -27.57 25.61 -13.62
CA LYS A 111 -27.64 24.15 -13.49
C LYS A 111 -26.26 23.52 -13.63
N ILE A 112 -25.48 23.94 -14.63
CA ILE A 112 -24.09 23.48 -14.84
C ILE A 112 -23.24 23.80 -13.60
N HIS A 113 -23.31 25.02 -13.09
CA HIS A 113 -22.54 25.43 -11.91
C HIS A 113 -22.91 24.60 -10.65
N ILE A 114 -24.20 24.31 -10.45
CA ILE A 114 -24.65 23.46 -9.33
C ILE A 114 -24.12 22.04 -9.49
N LEU A 115 -24.22 21.46 -10.70
CA LEU A 115 -23.73 20.11 -10.98
C LEU A 115 -22.20 20.01 -10.83
N GLU A 116 -21.46 21.03 -11.25
CA GLU A 116 -20.00 21.07 -11.05
C GLU A 116 -19.63 21.11 -9.57
N LYS A 117 -20.37 21.90 -8.78
CA LYS A 117 -20.16 21.99 -7.33
C LYS A 117 -20.55 20.69 -6.60
N ASP A 118 -21.62 20.03 -7.03
CA ASP A 118 -22.05 18.76 -6.45
C ASP A 118 -21.11 17.61 -6.87
N LEU A 119 -20.58 17.67 -8.09
CA LEU A 119 -19.56 16.75 -8.57
C LEU A 119 -18.25 16.91 -7.79
N ASP A 120 -17.81 18.14 -7.55
CA ASP A 120 -16.64 18.43 -6.72
C ASP A 120 -16.80 17.90 -5.29
N ARG A 121 -18.00 17.99 -4.72
CA ARG A 121 -18.35 17.39 -3.43
C ARG A 121 -18.37 15.86 -3.46
N ALA A 122 -18.88 15.26 -4.55
CA ALA A 122 -18.93 13.81 -4.71
C ALA A 122 -17.55 13.16 -4.87
N TYR A 123 -16.55 13.94 -5.29
CA TYR A 123 -15.15 13.52 -5.34
C TYR A 123 -14.38 13.74 -4.02
N THR A 124 -15.00 14.29 -2.97
CA THR A 124 -14.36 14.36 -1.66
C THR A 124 -14.25 12.96 -1.03
N MET A 125 -13.20 12.75 -0.20
CA MET A 125 -12.81 11.41 0.30
C MET A 125 -13.89 10.66 1.10
N ASP A 126 -14.86 11.36 1.64
CA ASP A 126 -15.90 10.77 2.50
C ASP A 126 -17.00 10.00 1.73
N ASP A 127 -17.04 10.10 0.40
CA ASP A 127 -18.07 9.46 -0.44
C ASP A 127 -17.61 8.21 -1.21
N LEU A 128 -16.35 7.76 -1.06
CA LEU A 128 -15.90 6.48 -1.58
C LEU A 128 -16.39 5.33 -0.67
N ARG A 129 -17.68 5.13 -0.66
CA ARG A 129 -18.26 3.95 -0.02
C ARG A 129 -18.19 2.78 -0.98
N PHE A 130 -17.53 1.73 -0.54
CA PHE A 130 -17.59 0.44 -1.16
C PHE A 130 -18.81 -0.31 -0.64
N SER A 131 -19.39 -1.18 -1.46
CA SER A 131 -20.40 -2.13 -1.05
C SER A 131 -19.93 -3.53 -1.36
N LEU A 132 -20.46 -4.51 -0.66
CA LEU A 132 -20.22 -5.91 -1.01
C LEU A 132 -20.61 -6.14 -2.48
N ASN A 133 -19.77 -6.88 -3.17
CA ASN A 133 -19.97 -7.22 -4.58
C ASN A 133 -20.80 -8.51 -4.70
N PRO A 134 -22.07 -8.44 -5.11
CA PRO A 134 -22.90 -9.65 -5.31
C PRO A 134 -22.39 -10.54 -6.45
N ASP A 135 -21.63 -9.96 -7.39
CA ASP A 135 -21.01 -10.67 -8.52
C ASP A 135 -19.53 -11.00 -8.24
N SER A 136 -19.18 -11.12 -6.96
CA SER A 136 -17.82 -11.52 -6.55
C SER A 136 -17.45 -12.87 -7.18
N LYS A 137 -16.19 -13.02 -7.56
CA LYS A 137 -15.63 -14.31 -7.99
C LYS A 137 -15.76 -15.42 -6.92
N LEU A 138 -16.02 -15.08 -5.69
CA LEU A 138 -16.37 -16.04 -4.63
C LEU A 138 -17.65 -16.81 -4.99
N ILE A 139 -18.64 -16.10 -5.52
CA ILE A 139 -19.95 -16.64 -5.87
C ILE A 139 -19.93 -17.16 -7.32
N THR A 140 -19.48 -16.33 -8.27
CA THR A 140 -19.54 -16.65 -9.71
C THR A 140 -18.66 -17.83 -10.11
N ASP A 141 -17.54 -18.04 -9.40
CA ASP A 141 -16.61 -19.15 -9.69
C ASP A 141 -16.82 -20.35 -8.74
N ASP A 142 -17.90 -20.37 -7.95
CA ASP A 142 -18.27 -21.44 -7.00
C ASP A 142 -17.09 -21.86 -6.09
N LYS A 143 -16.46 -20.88 -5.44
CA LYS A 143 -15.31 -21.12 -4.57
C LYS A 143 -15.71 -21.85 -3.30
N LYS A 144 -14.97 -22.90 -2.94
CA LYS A 144 -15.26 -23.75 -1.78
C LYS A 144 -14.58 -23.26 -0.49
N ILE A 145 -13.48 -22.54 -0.62
CA ILE A 145 -12.72 -22.00 0.51
C ILE A 145 -11.99 -20.70 0.13
N ILE A 146 -11.89 -19.82 1.10
CA ILE A 146 -11.06 -18.63 1.02
C ILE A 146 -9.80 -18.88 1.84
N ILE A 147 -8.61 -18.68 1.26
CA ILE A 147 -7.34 -18.68 1.98
C ILE A 147 -6.83 -17.25 2.01
N LEU A 148 -6.82 -16.69 3.22
CA LEU A 148 -6.37 -15.34 3.52
C LEU A 148 -4.99 -15.39 4.18
N ASP A 149 -3.96 -14.88 3.52
CA ASP A 149 -2.63 -14.69 4.13
C ASP A 149 -2.50 -13.26 4.70
N GLU A 150 -1.54 -13.05 5.60
CA GLU A 150 -1.31 -11.78 6.33
C GLU A 150 -2.56 -11.26 7.06
N ALA A 151 -3.32 -12.16 7.67
CA ALA A 151 -4.59 -11.86 8.36
C ALA A 151 -4.44 -10.86 9.53
N SER A 152 -3.22 -10.62 10.03
CA SER A 152 -2.91 -9.59 11.05
C SER A 152 -3.28 -8.17 10.63
N MET A 153 -3.35 -7.90 9.32
CA MET A 153 -3.67 -6.59 8.77
C MET A 153 -5.18 -6.38 8.50
N VAL A 154 -6.02 -7.39 8.74
CA VAL A 154 -7.46 -7.32 8.44
C VAL A 154 -8.22 -6.92 9.70
N GLY A 155 -8.97 -5.82 9.61
CA GLY A 155 -9.82 -5.33 10.69
C GLY A 155 -11.14 -6.07 10.80
N VAL A 156 -11.88 -5.77 11.87
CA VAL A 156 -13.14 -6.45 12.22
C VAL A 156 -14.18 -6.30 11.12
N GLU A 157 -14.41 -5.09 10.61
CA GLU A 157 -15.42 -4.84 9.57
C GLU A 157 -15.16 -5.68 8.32
N MET A 158 -13.92 -5.69 7.83
CA MET A 158 -13.55 -6.47 6.63
C MET A 158 -13.62 -7.99 6.88
N ALA A 159 -13.36 -8.44 8.11
CA ALA A 159 -13.48 -9.85 8.47
C ALA A 159 -14.95 -10.30 8.51
N GLU A 160 -15.85 -9.48 9.05
CA GLU A 160 -17.30 -9.69 9.05
C GLU A 160 -17.85 -9.69 7.62
N ASP A 161 -17.44 -8.74 6.80
CA ASP A 161 -17.82 -8.65 5.40
C ASP A 161 -17.36 -9.88 4.61
N LEU A 162 -16.16 -10.37 4.86
CA LEU A 162 -15.66 -11.59 4.22
C LEU A 162 -16.46 -12.82 4.67
N ALA A 163 -16.81 -12.90 5.95
CA ALA A 163 -17.61 -13.99 6.52
C ALA A 163 -19.06 -13.99 5.99
N SER A 164 -19.60 -12.85 5.59
CA SER A 164 -20.97 -12.71 5.05
C SER A 164 -21.19 -13.45 3.72
N PHE A 165 -20.13 -13.86 3.03
CA PHE A 165 -20.20 -14.71 1.84
C PHE A 165 -20.49 -16.19 2.16
N GLU A 166 -20.52 -16.58 3.44
CA GLU A 166 -20.81 -17.94 3.92
C GLU A 166 -19.87 -19.03 3.37
N ILE A 167 -18.70 -18.63 2.84
CA ILE A 167 -17.66 -19.54 2.35
C ILE A 167 -16.66 -19.77 3.49
N PRO A 168 -16.22 -21.01 3.76
CA PRO A 168 -15.19 -21.30 4.75
C PRO A 168 -13.94 -20.45 4.53
N VAL A 169 -13.41 -19.84 5.60
CA VAL A 169 -12.19 -19.01 5.58
C VAL A 169 -11.11 -19.69 6.40
N LEU A 170 -9.95 -19.92 5.79
CA LEU A 170 -8.68 -20.20 6.45
C LEU A 170 -7.87 -18.91 6.51
N ALA A 171 -7.84 -18.28 7.67
CA ALA A 171 -7.06 -17.07 7.91
C ALA A 171 -5.69 -17.43 8.47
N ILE A 172 -4.63 -17.00 7.81
CA ILE A 172 -3.23 -17.27 8.18
C ILE A 172 -2.59 -15.94 8.57
N GLY A 173 -1.99 -15.88 9.76
CA GLY A 173 -1.40 -14.63 10.23
C GLY A 173 -0.37 -14.80 11.34
N ASP A 174 0.25 -13.69 11.66
CA ASP A 174 1.28 -13.59 12.68
C ASP A 174 0.81 -12.60 13.78
N PRO A 175 0.41 -13.07 14.96
CA PRO A 175 -0.09 -12.20 16.02
C PRO A 175 1.00 -11.30 16.64
N GLY A 176 2.28 -11.56 16.34
CA GLY A 176 3.38 -10.71 16.75
C GLY A 176 3.55 -9.47 15.86
N GLN A 177 2.94 -9.45 14.68
CA GLN A 177 2.99 -8.29 13.78
C GLN A 177 2.02 -7.18 14.20
N LEU A 178 2.21 -6.00 13.60
CA LEU A 178 1.34 -4.85 13.80
C LEU A 178 -0.12 -5.18 13.42
N PRO A 179 -1.08 -4.78 14.26
CA PRO A 179 -2.50 -4.87 13.94
C PRO A 179 -2.89 -3.87 12.83
N PRO A 180 -4.13 -3.96 12.31
CA PRO A 180 -4.62 -3.00 11.33
C PRO A 180 -4.65 -1.59 11.92
N VAL A 181 -4.44 -0.58 11.05
CA VAL A 181 -4.38 0.82 11.48
C VAL A 181 -5.78 1.35 11.78
N GLY A 182 -6.01 1.76 13.02
CA GLY A 182 -7.27 2.41 13.42
C GLY A 182 -8.47 1.47 13.56
N ASP A 183 -8.23 0.16 13.58
CA ASP A 183 -9.24 -0.89 13.76
C ASP A 183 -8.70 -2.01 14.66
N GLU A 184 -9.57 -2.85 15.19
CA GLU A 184 -9.18 -4.05 15.94
C GLU A 184 -8.90 -5.21 14.97
N PRO A 185 -8.01 -6.18 15.34
CA PRO A 185 -7.76 -7.34 14.51
C PRO A 185 -9.02 -8.21 14.34
N GLY A 186 -9.45 -8.43 13.11
CA GLY A 186 -10.66 -9.20 12.82
C GLY A 186 -10.51 -10.71 13.05
N PHE A 187 -9.33 -11.27 12.75
CA PHE A 187 -9.10 -12.72 12.84
C PHE A 187 -8.20 -13.11 14.01
N LEU A 188 -7.29 -12.24 14.43
CA LEU A 188 -6.25 -12.56 15.43
C LEU A 188 -6.52 -11.94 16.80
N SER A 189 -7.74 -11.48 17.07
CA SER A 189 -8.16 -10.94 18.36
C SER A 189 -8.37 -12.00 19.45
N GLY A 190 -8.61 -13.24 19.06
CA GLY A 190 -8.89 -14.37 19.95
C GLY A 190 -7.79 -15.43 19.96
N THR A 191 -8.08 -16.57 20.63
CA THR A 191 -7.22 -17.75 20.56
C THR A 191 -7.35 -18.38 19.17
N PRO A 192 -6.26 -18.55 18.42
CA PRO A 192 -6.30 -19.20 17.12
C PRO A 192 -6.66 -20.69 17.26
N ASP A 193 -7.31 -21.26 16.24
CA ASP A 193 -7.66 -22.68 16.22
C ASP A 193 -6.42 -23.58 16.19
N PHE A 194 -5.38 -23.11 15.51
CA PHE A 194 -4.08 -23.79 15.51
C PHE A 194 -2.93 -22.77 15.54
N PHE A 195 -1.92 -23.08 16.34
CA PHE A 195 -0.74 -22.22 16.47
C PHE A 195 0.54 -22.99 16.14
N LEU A 196 1.26 -22.54 15.08
CA LEU A 196 2.58 -23.06 14.74
C LEU A 196 3.61 -22.51 15.73
N THR A 197 4.03 -23.33 16.67
CA THR A 197 4.98 -22.93 17.73
C THR A 197 6.43 -23.22 17.38
N GLU A 198 6.66 -24.22 16.53
CA GLU A 198 8.01 -24.65 16.17
C GLU A 198 8.61 -23.75 15.11
N ILE A 199 9.73 -23.14 15.43
CA ILE A 199 10.57 -22.44 14.47
C ILE A 199 11.46 -23.51 13.78
N HIS A 200 11.43 -23.57 12.46
CA HIS A 200 12.30 -24.49 11.73
C HIS A 200 13.76 -24.27 12.14
N ARG A 201 14.53 -25.39 12.29
CA ARG A 201 15.90 -25.38 12.82
C ARG A 201 16.77 -24.31 12.13
N GLN A 202 16.72 -24.23 10.81
CA GLN A 202 17.46 -23.22 10.06
C GLN A 202 17.04 -21.79 10.40
N ALA A 203 15.74 -21.56 10.60
CA ALA A 203 15.21 -20.26 11.02
C ALA A 203 15.58 -19.92 12.47
N ALA A 204 15.68 -20.92 13.36
CA ALA A 204 16.09 -20.72 14.75
C ALA A 204 17.57 -20.30 14.89
N GLU A 205 18.41 -20.68 13.95
CA GLU A 205 19.82 -20.27 13.87
C GLU A 205 19.99 -18.88 13.24
N ASN A 206 18.98 -18.37 12.55
CA ASN A 206 19.03 -17.06 11.90
C ASN A 206 19.00 -15.93 12.95
N PRO A 207 20.01 -15.03 12.98
CA PRO A 207 20.09 -13.95 13.97
C PRO A 207 18.90 -12.98 13.91
N ILE A 208 18.33 -12.75 12.71
CA ILE A 208 17.13 -11.91 12.52
C ILE A 208 15.95 -12.51 13.31
N ILE A 209 15.69 -13.79 13.14
CA ILE A 209 14.58 -14.49 13.83
C ILE A 209 14.82 -14.57 15.34
N ARG A 210 16.07 -14.75 15.77
CA ARG A 210 16.43 -14.71 17.19
C ARG A 210 16.13 -13.34 17.80
N LEU A 211 16.58 -12.26 17.13
CA LEU A 211 16.33 -10.89 17.59
C LEU A 211 14.83 -10.56 17.58
N ALA A 212 14.11 -10.94 16.53
CA ALA A 212 12.66 -10.80 16.47
C ALA A 212 11.96 -11.54 17.63
N THR A 213 12.44 -12.73 17.98
CA THR A 213 11.90 -13.52 19.11
C THR A 213 12.15 -12.85 20.46
N MET A 214 13.33 -12.25 20.66
CA MET A 214 13.64 -11.46 21.86
C MET A 214 12.68 -10.29 21.99
N VAL A 215 12.55 -9.49 20.93
CA VAL A 215 11.65 -8.32 20.92
C VAL A 215 10.21 -8.70 21.24
N ARG A 216 9.71 -9.76 20.63
CA ARG A 216 8.36 -10.28 20.90
C ARG A 216 8.13 -10.69 22.36
N LYS A 217 9.19 -11.10 23.08
CA LYS A 217 9.14 -11.40 24.52
C LYS A 217 9.29 -10.16 25.42
N GLY A 218 9.32 -8.97 24.84
CA GLY A 218 9.54 -7.71 25.55
C GLY A 218 11.01 -7.42 25.87
N GLU A 219 11.94 -8.18 25.30
CA GLU A 219 13.38 -7.98 25.49
C GLU A 219 13.91 -7.01 24.42
N ARG A 220 14.89 -6.21 24.79
CA ARG A 220 15.62 -5.33 23.84
C ARG A 220 17.05 -5.83 23.71
N GLY A 221 17.54 -5.84 22.47
CA GLY A 221 18.94 -6.15 22.21
C GLY A 221 19.89 -5.03 22.65
N ASP A 222 21.06 -5.40 23.11
CA ASP A 222 22.15 -4.45 23.37
C ASP A 222 22.81 -3.98 22.06
N TYR A 223 23.53 -2.87 22.16
CA TYR A 223 24.38 -2.43 21.03
C TYR A 223 25.45 -3.47 20.71
N GLY A 224 25.61 -3.79 19.45
CA GLY A 224 26.63 -4.74 19.03
C GLY A 224 26.27 -5.52 17.76
N ASP A 225 27.16 -6.43 17.41
CA ASP A 225 27.01 -7.36 16.29
C ASP A 225 26.44 -8.69 16.81
N TYR A 226 25.36 -9.14 16.20
CA TYR A 226 24.66 -10.41 16.49
C TYR A 226 25.07 -11.55 15.56
N GLY A 227 25.99 -11.26 14.61
CA GLY A 227 26.40 -12.20 13.57
C GLY A 227 25.46 -12.21 12.37
N GLY A 228 25.89 -12.83 11.26
CA GLY A 228 25.07 -12.99 10.04
C GLY A 228 24.57 -11.67 9.45
N GLY A 229 25.29 -10.55 9.63
CA GLY A 229 24.90 -9.24 9.10
C GLY A 229 23.82 -8.52 9.92
N VAL A 230 23.56 -8.97 11.15
CA VAL A 230 22.61 -8.35 12.08
C VAL A 230 23.35 -7.53 13.12
N MET A 231 23.03 -6.24 13.22
CA MET A 231 23.63 -5.35 14.22
C MET A 231 22.68 -4.31 14.77
N ILE A 232 22.90 -3.90 16.01
CA ILE A 232 22.24 -2.77 16.65
C ILE A 232 23.27 -1.68 16.89
N ILE A 233 23.06 -0.51 16.29
CA ILE A 233 24.01 0.60 16.35
C ILE A 233 23.40 1.82 17.07
N ARG A 234 24.28 2.65 17.64
CA ARG A 234 23.86 3.95 18.20
C ARG A 234 23.60 4.95 17.08
N PRO A 235 22.64 5.85 17.24
CA PRO A 235 22.47 6.94 16.31
C PRO A 235 23.69 7.86 16.37
N LYS A 236 24.44 7.95 15.29
CA LYS A 236 25.47 8.98 15.10
C LYS A 236 24.98 9.94 14.05
N GLN A 237 25.36 11.23 14.20
CA GLN A 237 24.86 12.28 13.30
C GLN A 237 25.27 12.08 11.83
N ASP A 238 26.29 11.27 11.54
CA ASP A 238 26.89 11.12 10.20
C ASP A 238 26.83 9.68 9.64
N GLU A 239 26.08 8.75 10.25
CA GLU A 239 26.15 7.31 9.94
C GLU A 239 25.32 6.84 8.74
N PHE A 240 24.61 7.71 8.04
CA PHE A 240 24.03 7.34 6.75
C PHE A 240 25.10 7.44 5.66
N SER A 241 25.84 6.35 5.43
CA SER A 241 26.55 6.24 4.16
C SER A 241 25.51 6.04 3.06
N LEU A 242 25.64 6.83 2.00
CA LEU A 242 24.79 6.70 0.79
C LEU A 242 24.83 5.27 0.23
N ASP A 243 25.98 4.59 0.38
CA ASP A 243 26.19 3.23 -0.10
C ASP A 243 25.30 2.22 0.64
N LEU A 244 25.16 2.34 1.97
CA LEU A 244 24.23 1.54 2.77
C LEU A 244 22.76 1.79 2.39
N ALA A 245 22.42 3.05 2.08
CA ALA A 245 21.05 3.41 1.73
C ALA A 245 20.65 2.99 0.31
N ARG A 246 21.59 2.71 -0.57
CA ARG A 246 21.32 2.25 -1.95
C ARG A 246 20.87 0.80 -2.00
N ASP A 247 21.45 -0.04 -1.14
CA ASP A 247 21.27 -1.48 -1.18
C ASP A 247 20.21 -1.97 -0.18
N ALA A 248 19.86 -1.15 0.83
CA ALA A 248 18.95 -1.52 1.90
C ALA A 248 17.64 -0.71 1.88
N GLN A 249 16.53 -1.38 2.18
CA GLN A 249 15.28 -0.68 2.45
C GLN A 249 15.28 -0.07 3.85
N ILE A 250 15.05 1.23 3.94
CA ILE A 250 14.96 1.92 5.22
C ILE A 250 13.52 1.89 5.72
N ILE A 251 13.34 1.44 6.97
CA ILE A 251 12.04 1.37 7.65
C ILE A 251 12.07 2.31 8.86
N CYS A 252 11.00 3.10 9.02
CA CYS A 252 10.83 4.01 10.14
C CYS A 252 9.39 4.00 10.66
N GLY A 253 9.12 4.69 11.78
CA GLY A 253 7.81 4.71 12.41
C GLY A 253 6.86 5.74 11.81
N THR A 254 7.37 6.95 11.60
CA THR A 254 6.53 8.11 11.28
C THR A 254 6.78 8.66 9.88
N ASN A 255 5.76 9.27 9.27
CA ASN A 255 5.94 9.98 8.00
C ASN A 255 6.93 11.15 8.14
N LYS A 256 6.99 11.79 9.31
CA LYS A 256 7.96 12.86 9.60
C LYS A 256 9.39 12.33 9.48
N ARG A 257 9.69 11.20 10.10
CA ARG A 257 11.03 10.57 10.02
C ARG A 257 11.31 10.10 8.59
N ARG A 258 10.34 9.50 7.92
CA ARG A 258 10.44 9.08 6.52
C ARG A 258 10.90 10.22 5.61
N TRP A 259 10.29 11.39 5.72
CA TRP A 259 10.69 12.57 4.93
C TRP A 259 12.07 13.09 5.30
N GLN A 260 12.41 13.13 6.59
CA GLN A 260 13.73 13.55 7.04
C GLN A 260 14.82 12.64 6.47
N LEU A 261 14.62 11.33 6.51
CA LEU A 261 15.56 10.34 5.98
C LEU A 261 15.68 10.48 4.46
N THR A 262 14.57 10.49 3.73
CA THR A 262 14.53 10.70 2.28
C THR A 262 15.28 11.98 1.88
N SER A 263 15.04 13.09 2.57
CA SER A 263 15.70 14.37 2.28
C SER A 263 17.22 14.34 2.55
N LYS A 264 17.65 13.67 3.64
CA LYS A 264 19.08 13.50 3.95
C LYS A 264 19.77 12.66 2.86
N ILE A 265 19.17 11.55 2.47
CA ILE A 265 19.73 10.65 1.47
C ILE A 265 19.78 11.33 0.10
N ARG A 266 18.71 11.97 -0.33
CA ARG A 266 18.68 12.72 -1.59
C ARG A 266 19.73 13.84 -1.62
N LYS A 267 19.93 14.55 -0.52
CA LYS A 267 20.99 15.55 -0.39
C LYS A 267 22.39 14.93 -0.52
N ALA A 268 22.63 13.79 0.12
CA ALA A 268 23.90 13.07 0.03
C ALA A 268 24.14 12.50 -1.39
N ALA A 269 23.06 12.13 -2.09
CA ALA A 269 23.11 11.67 -3.47
C ALA A 269 23.28 12.80 -4.52
N GLY A 270 23.33 14.07 -4.08
CA GLY A 270 23.45 15.22 -4.97
C GLY A 270 22.11 15.77 -5.49
N PHE A 271 20.98 15.20 -5.06
CA PHE A 271 19.63 15.59 -5.50
C PHE A 271 18.95 16.58 -4.53
N GLY A 272 19.72 17.20 -3.64
CA GLY A 272 19.20 18.15 -2.66
C GLY A 272 18.59 19.39 -3.34
N GLY A 273 17.32 19.65 -3.04
CA GLY A 273 16.57 20.77 -3.62
C GLY A 273 15.77 20.43 -4.87
N LEU A 274 16.04 19.32 -5.56
CA LEU A 274 15.25 18.87 -6.69
C LEU A 274 13.92 18.26 -6.22
N THR A 275 12.81 18.67 -6.85
CA THR A 275 11.48 18.13 -6.54
C THR A 275 11.22 16.82 -7.27
N ALA A 276 11.66 16.74 -8.52
CA ALA A 276 11.43 15.58 -9.37
C ALA A 276 12.40 14.43 -9.07
N PRO A 277 11.99 13.17 -9.26
CA PRO A 277 12.88 12.01 -9.15
C PRO A 277 14.00 12.06 -10.20
N GLN A 278 15.18 11.61 -9.80
CA GLN A 278 16.35 11.50 -10.67
C GLN A 278 16.66 10.04 -11.00
N ALA A 279 17.41 9.81 -12.07
CA ALA A 279 17.75 8.46 -12.54
C ALA A 279 18.35 7.59 -11.43
N GLY A 280 17.81 6.38 -11.28
CA GLY A 280 18.22 5.42 -10.26
C GLY A 280 17.60 5.65 -8.88
N GLU A 281 16.84 6.72 -8.63
CA GLU A 281 16.16 6.89 -7.35
C GLU A 281 15.08 5.82 -7.15
N PRO A 282 15.05 5.17 -5.96
CA PRO A 282 13.99 4.25 -5.61
C PRO A 282 12.68 5.01 -5.37
N LEU A 283 11.63 4.47 -5.93
CA LEU A 283 10.26 4.98 -5.84
C LEU A 283 9.34 3.85 -5.37
N ILE A 284 8.17 4.22 -4.84
CA ILE A 284 7.17 3.27 -4.38
C ILE A 284 5.79 3.63 -4.91
N MET A 285 5.09 2.63 -5.40
CA MET A 285 3.70 2.77 -5.79
C MET A 285 2.83 3.02 -4.56
N CYS A 286 1.97 4.04 -4.61
CA CYS A 286 1.06 4.38 -3.52
C CYS A 286 -0.39 3.95 -3.77
N LYS A 287 -0.69 3.41 -4.96
CA LYS A 287 -1.95 2.74 -5.31
C LYS A 287 -1.72 1.76 -6.45
N ASN A 288 -2.68 0.85 -6.65
CA ASN A 288 -2.64 -0.08 -7.79
C ASN A 288 -2.76 0.69 -9.11
N SER A 289 -1.93 0.32 -10.08
CA SER A 289 -2.03 0.86 -11.44
C SER A 289 -3.20 0.23 -12.19
N LYS A 290 -3.98 1.05 -12.90
CA LYS A 290 -5.04 0.56 -13.79
C LYS A 290 -4.48 0.08 -15.13
N ILE A 291 -3.34 0.62 -15.56
CA ILE A 291 -2.73 0.35 -16.86
C ILE A 291 -1.71 -0.79 -16.78
N HIS A 292 -0.97 -0.88 -15.67
CA HIS A 292 0.05 -1.87 -15.45
C HIS A 292 -0.32 -2.77 -14.25
N PRO A 293 -1.04 -3.87 -14.45
CA PRO A 293 -1.57 -4.70 -13.35
C PRO A 293 -0.50 -5.24 -12.38
N ALA A 294 0.74 -5.39 -12.83
CA ALA A 294 1.87 -5.79 -11.99
C ALA A 294 2.33 -4.70 -11.00
N LEU A 295 1.99 -3.43 -11.26
CA LEU A 295 2.33 -2.31 -10.39
C LEU A 295 1.22 -2.08 -9.37
N VAL A 296 1.31 -2.78 -8.25
CA VAL A 296 0.36 -2.67 -7.14
C VAL A 296 0.89 -1.74 -6.04
N ASN A 297 0.02 -1.30 -5.14
CA ASN A 297 0.41 -0.50 -3.99
C ASN A 297 1.50 -1.22 -3.17
N GLY A 298 2.59 -0.52 -2.86
CA GLY A 298 3.77 -1.06 -2.18
C GLY A 298 4.83 -1.65 -3.11
N THR A 299 4.62 -1.72 -4.44
CA THR A 299 5.66 -2.15 -5.38
C THR A 299 6.78 -1.12 -5.44
N SER A 300 8.02 -1.59 -5.28
CA SER A 300 9.22 -0.79 -5.49
C SER A 300 9.49 -0.65 -6.99
N ILE A 301 9.88 0.53 -7.41
CA ILE A 301 10.25 0.85 -8.79
C ILE A 301 11.42 1.84 -8.75
N PHE A 302 12.07 2.07 -9.88
CA PHE A 302 13.20 2.99 -9.98
C PHE A 302 12.95 4.02 -11.07
N SER A 303 13.31 5.28 -10.84
CA SER A 303 13.31 6.29 -11.89
C SER A 303 14.31 5.88 -12.99
N ALA A 304 13.87 5.86 -14.23
CA ALA A 304 14.70 5.44 -15.36
C ALA A 304 15.51 6.60 -15.97
N SER A 305 15.11 7.85 -15.70
CA SER A 305 15.71 9.05 -16.25
C SER A 305 15.74 10.19 -15.22
N ASP A 306 16.57 11.18 -15.49
CA ASP A 306 16.52 12.45 -14.78
C ASP A 306 15.28 13.22 -15.24
N HIS A 307 14.62 13.89 -14.31
CA HIS A 307 13.50 14.75 -14.59
C HIS A 307 13.86 16.18 -14.15
N ASP A 308 13.64 17.12 -15.04
CA ASP A 308 13.76 18.54 -14.71
C ASP A 308 12.75 18.92 -13.63
N ASP A 309 13.11 19.91 -12.82
CA ASP A 309 12.15 20.51 -11.90
C ASP A 309 10.99 21.07 -12.71
N LEU A 310 9.81 20.62 -12.38
CA LEU A 310 8.61 20.94 -13.12
C LEU A 310 8.22 22.38 -12.84
N GLU A 311 7.75 23.08 -13.87
CA GLU A 311 7.23 24.44 -13.74
C GLU A 311 6.16 24.52 -12.65
N GLU A 312 6.22 25.55 -11.84
CA GLU A 312 5.27 25.82 -10.77
C GLU A 312 3.85 25.85 -11.34
N GLY A 313 3.01 24.89 -10.90
CA GLY A 313 1.64 24.76 -11.41
C GLY A 313 1.39 23.62 -12.38
N SER A 314 2.42 22.90 -12.84
CA SER A 314 2.24 21.66 -13.61
C SER A 314 1.62 20.58 -12.74
N ALA A 315 0.41 20.13 -13.05
CA ALA A 315 -0.29 19.13 -12.25
C ALA A 315 0.18 17.70 -12.54
N ARG A 316 0.69 17.42 -13.72
CA ARG A 316 1.05 16.10 -14.23
C ARG A 316 2.39 16.10 -14.91
N PHE A 317 3.13 15.00 -14.76
CA PHE A 317 4.31 14.74 -15.58
C PHE A 317 4.43 13.27 -15.95
N ILE A 318 5.25 13.00 -16.95
CA ILE A 318 5.58 11.66 -17.40
C ILE A 318 6.79 11.21 -16.61
N LEU A 319 6.67 10.05 -15.96
CA LEU A 319 7.72 9.42 -15.20
C LEU A 319 8.11 8.11 -15.91
N ASP A 320 9.30 8.06 -16.47
CA ASP A 320 9.87 6.83 -17.00
C ASP A 320 10.51 6.04 -15.85
N ILE A 321 10.12 4.77 -15.70
CA ILE A 321 10.54 3.91 -14.60
C ILE A 321 11.06 2.57 -15.11
N LYS A 322 11.81 1.89 -14.23
CA LYS A 322 12.08 0.45 -14.29
C LYS A 322 11.40 -0.22 -13.11
N ASP A 323 10.73 -1.33 -13.35
CA ASP A 323 10.19 -2.15 -12.27
C ASP A 323 11.29 -3.02 -11.60
N GLU A 324 10.89 -3.82 -10.59
CA GLU A 324 11.80 -4.71 -9.85
C GLU A 324 12.53 -5.71 -10.78
N GLU A 325 11.95 -6.03 -11.93
CA GLU A 325 12.52 -6.95 -12.94
C GLU A 325 13.36 -6.21 -14.00
N GLY A 326 13.46 -4.88 -13.90
CA GLY A 326 14.18 -4.01 -14.82
C GLY A 326 13.40 -3.64 -16.08
N ALA A 327 12.13 -4.03 -16.21
CA ALA A 327 11.32 -3.69 -17.36
C ALA A 327 10.93 -2.20 -17.34
N ALA A 328 11.19 -1.51 -18.46
CA ALA A 328 10.88 -0.09 -18.62
C ALA A 328 9.37 0.12 -18.78
N LYS A 329 8.82 1.09 -18.05
CA LYS A 329 7.42 1.49 -18.14
C LYS A 329 7.32 3.01 -18.04
N ARG A 330 6.24 3.54 -18.59
CA ARG A 330 5.94 4.97 -18.53
C ARG A 330 4.68 5.21 -17.71
N LEU A 331 4.79 6.10 -16.73
CA LEU A 331 3.71 6.45 -15.82
C LEU A 331 3.34 7.91 -15.98
N PHE A 332 2.04 8.19 -15.86
CA PHE A 332 1.55 9.55 -15.64
C PHE A 332 1.38 9.75 -14.14
N THR A 333 2.07 10.69 -13.55
CA THR A 333 2.04 10.93 -12.11
C THR A 333 1.81 12.41 -11.78
N TYR A 334 1.57 12.68 -10.50
CA TYR A 334 1.33 14.01 -9.98
C TYR A 334 2.53 14.51 -9.17
N GLN A 335 3.02 15.70 -9.53
CA GLN A 335 4.20 16.32 -8.93
C GLN A 335 4.05 16.62 -7.45
N GLY A 336 2.85 17.03 -7.00
CA GLY A 336 2.62 17.45 -5.62
C GLY A 336 2.99 16.43 -4.56
N LEU A 337 3.01 15.12 -4.91
CA LEU A 337 3.47 14.07 -3.99
C LEU A 337 4.96 14.19 -3.68
N PHE A 338 5.77 14.58 -4.66
CA PHE A 338 7.21 14.77 -4.50
C PHE A 338 7.55 16.14 -3.86
N GLU A 339 6.78 17.18 -4.18
CA GLU A 339 6.95 18.50 -3.58
C GLU A 339 6.74 18.51 -2.06
N GLU A 340 5.85 17.65 -1.56
CA GLU A 340 5.59 17.56 -0.12
C GLU A 340 6.82 17.17 0.69
N HIS A 341 7.74 16.38 0.12
CA HIS A 341 9.01 16.05 0.75
C HIS A 341 9.93 17.26 0.97
N LEU A 342 9.79 18.31 0.16
CA LEU A 342 10.57 19.53 0.28
C LEU A 342 9.91 20.57 1.18
N LYS A 343 8.59 20.67 1.15
CA LYS A 343 7.84 21.71 1.88
C LYS A 343 7.75 21.46 3.37
N ARG A 344 8.13 20.31 3.88
CA ARG A 344 8.44 19.90 5.27
C ARG A 344 7.50 20.31 6.39
N GLU A 345 6.53 21.17 6.20
CA GLU A 345 5.85 21.80 7.32
C GLU A 345 4.35 21.96 7.16
N LYS A 346 3.75 21.63 8.25
CA LYS A 346 2.57 22.20 8.89
C LYS A 346 1.20 21.69 8.56
N ASN A 347 0.85 21.10 7.48
CA ASN A 347 -0.51 20.54 7.37
C ASN A 347 -0.56 19.39 6.36
N TRP A 348 0.05 18.27 6.75
CA TRP A 348 -0.17 17.00 6.06
C TRP A 348 -1.65 16.76 5.73
N SER A 349 -2.58 17.15 6.62
CA SER A 349 -4.01 16.91 6.43
C SER A 349 -4.64 17.67 5.25
N SER A 350 -4.19 18.87 4.91
CA SER A 350 -4.76 19.63 3.79
C SER A 350 -3.98 19.44 2.47
N ALA A 351 -2.66 19.44 2.51
CA ALA A 351 -1.84 19.23 1.33
C ALA A 351 -1.91 17.78 0.83
N SER A 352 -1.92 16.78 1.73
CA SER A 352 -2.13 15.39 1.36
C SER A 352 -3.54 15.09 0.89
N LYS A 353 -4.56 15.78 1.40
CA LYS A 353 -5.93 15.71 0.86
C LYS A 353 -5.99 16.26 -0.57
N GLN A 354 -5.33 17.39 -0.85
CA GLN A 354 -5.24 17.93 -2.20
C GLN A 354 -4.39 17.05 -3.14
N ALA A 355 -3.25 16.56 -2.68
CA ALA A 355 -2.41 15.65 -3.45
C ALA A 355 -3.12 14.31 -3.71
N ALA A 356 -3.80 13.75 -2.72
CA ALA A 356 -4.63 12.56 -2.88
C ALA A 356 -5.81 12.79 -3.83
N PHE A 357 -6.45 13.95 -3.79
CA PHE A 357 -7.50 14.33 -4.73
C PHE A 357 -6.96 14.43 -6.16
N LYS A 358 -5.87 15.15 -6.36
CA LYS A 358 -5.23 15.28 -7.67
C LYS A 358 -4.63 13.96 -8.17
N SER A 359 -4.11 13.10 -7.28
CA SER A 359 -3.63 11.76 -7.63
C SER A 359 -4.72 10.78 -8.07
N ARG A 360 -6.00 11.07 -7.77
CA ARG A 360 -7.13 10.30 -8.31
C ARG A 360 -7.38 10.58 -9.79
N ILE A 361 -7.04 11.78 -10.25
CA ILE A 361 -7.13 12.19 -11.65
C ILE A 361 -5.96 11.62 -12.44
N THR A 362 -4.82 11.34 -11.78
CA THR A 362 -3.66 10.71 -12.41
C THR A 362 -3.78 9.19 -12.35
N ASP A 363 -3.33 8.51 -13.38
CA ASP A 363 -3.36 7.04 -13.44
C ASP A 363 -2.47 6.39 -12.37
N HIS A 364 -1.44 7.11 -11.90
CA HIS A 364 -0.44 6.59 -10.98
C HIS A 364 -0.20 7.53 -9.80
N SER A 365 -0.07 6.94 -8.62
CA SER A 365 0.36 7.62 -7.41
C SER A 365 1.70 7.00 -6.98
N VAL A 366 2.76 7.79 -7.03
CA VAL A 366 4.14 7.37 -6.79
C VAL A 366 4.78 8.32 -5.79
N ASP A 367 5.61 7.80 -4.89
CA ASP A 367 6.37 8.56 -3.90
C ASP A 367 7.81 8.06 -3.84
N PHE A 368 8.72 8.79 -3.20
CA PHE A 368 10.08 8.32 -2.96
C PHE A 368 10.11 7.06 -2.10
N GLY A 369 10.93 6.09 -2.51
CA GLY A 369 11.07 4.77 -1.90
C GLY A 369 12.27 4.63 -0.96
N TRP A 370 13.12 5.66 -0.79
CA TRP A 370 14.31 5.61 0.05
C TRP A 370 14.03 5.16 1.49
N ALA A 371 12.95 5.67 2.06
CA ALA A 371 12.47 5.26 3.37
C ALA A 371 10.95 5.07 3.33
N ILE A 372 10.45 4.06 4.05
CA ILE A 372 9.02 3.76 4.18
C ILE A 372 8.64 3.58 5.65
N THR A 373 7.35 3.72 5.95
CA THR A 373 6.87 3.40 7.29
C THR A 373 6.75 1.90 7.48
N CYS A 374 6.89 1.42 8.71
CA CYS A 374 6.73 -0.01 9.05
C CYS A 374 5.38 -0.56 8.59
N HIS A 375 4.28 0.20 8.77
CA HIS A 375 2.97 -0.21 8.24
C HIS A 375 2.98 -0.42 6.72
N LYS A 376 3.69 0.43 5.99
CA LYS A 376 3.77 0.31 4.53
C LYS A 376 4.69 -0.83 4.09
N SER A 377 5.56 -1.34 4.96
CA SER A 377 6.43 -2.48 4.71
C SER A 377 5.75 -3.83 4.89
N GLN A 378 4.58 -3.88 5.55
CA GLN A 378 3.84 -5.13 5.75
C GLN A 378 3.51 -5.81 4.43
N GLY A 379 3.62 -7.14 4.39
CA GLY A 379 3.49 -7.94 3.18
C GLY A 379 4.67 -7.85 2.19
N SER A 380 5.75 -7.15 2.57
CA SER A 380 6.99 -7.07 1.79
C SER A 380 8.18 -7.63 2.57
N GLN A 381 9.25 -7.99 1.86
CA GLN A 381 10.51 -8.43 2.42
C GLN A 381 11.65 -7.95 1.52
N TRP A 382 12.81 -7.63 2.10
CA TRP A 382 14.02 -7.19 1.40
C TRP A 382 15.24 -7.93 1.94
N ASP A 383 16.23 -8.14 1.12
CA ASP A 383 17.45 -8.81 1.52
C ASP A 383 18.15 -8.01 2.63
N GLU A 384 18.21 -6.69 2.48
CA GLU A 384 18.82 -5.78 3.45
C GLU A 384 17.82 -4.73 3.95
N VAL A 385 17.75 -4.58 5.27
CA VAL A 385 16.86 -3.60 5.92
C VAL A 385 17.62 -2.79 6.96
N ILE A 386 17.39 -1.49 6.96
CA ILE A 386 17.80 -0.57 8.02
C ILE A 386 16.54 -0.10 8.77
N VAL A 387 16.45 -0.43 10.04
CA VAL A 387 15.34 0.03 10.89
C VAL A 387 15.77 1.22 11.70
N HIS A 388 15.16 2.37 11.48
CA HIS A 388 15.20 3.47 12.43
C HIS A 388 14.16 3.21 13.52
N ASP A 389 14.62 2.78 14.68
CA ASP A 389 13.74 2.41 15.78
C ASP A 389 13.01 3.63 16.33
N GLU A 390 11.73 3.72 16.00
CA GLU A 390 10.75 4.66 16.56
C GLU A 390 9.64 3.89 17.29
N SER A 391 9.91 2.66 17.77
CA SER A 391 8.91 1.80 18.43
C SER A 391 8.21 2.49 19.60
N TRP A 392 8.92 3.36 20.33
CA TRP A 392 8.39 4.13 21.46
C TRP A 392 7.19 5.02 21.11
N VAL A 393 7.04 5.42 19.84
CA VAL A 393 5.88 6.21 19.37
C VAL A 393 4.59 5.39 19.45
N PHE A 394 4.70 4.05 19.33
CA PHE A 394 3.57 3.14 19.24
C PHE A 394 3.10 2.57 20.58
N LYS A 395 3.70 3.03 21.68
CA LYS A 395 3.29 2.71 23.05
C LYS A 395 3.11 1.19 23.27
N GLU A 396 1.86 0.74 23.47
CA GLU A 396 1.52 -0.66 23.73
C GLU A 396 1.88 -1.58 22.55
N ALA A 397 1.86 -1.08 21.33
CA ALA A 397 2.25 -1.81 20.13
C ALA A 397 3.76 -1.69 19.80
N ALA A 398 4.59 -1.16 20.70
CA ALA A 398 6.02 -0.92 20.46
C ALA A 398 6.78 -2.20 20.08
N ASP A 399 6.50 -3.30 20.75
CA ASP A 399 7.15 -4.59 20.48
C ASP A 399 6.68 -5.18 19.14
N GLN A 400 5.39 -5.09 18.85
CA GLN A 400 4.82 -5.53 17.58
C GLN A 400 5.38 -4.70 16.41
N TRP A 401 5.57 -3.39 16.62
CA TRP A 401 6.16 -2.51 15.63
C TRP A 401 7.59 -2.93 15.29
N LEU A 402 8.43 -3.09 16.32
CA LEU A 402 9.83 -3.45 16.13
C LEU A 402 9.97 -4.88 15.58
N TYR A 403 9.18 -5.82 16.08
CA TYR A 403 9.09 -7.18 15.54
C TYR A 403 8.72 -7.17 14.05
N THR A 404 7.68 -6.40 13.68
CA THR A 404 7.26 -6.27 12.28
C THR A 404 8.38 -5.72 11.41
N ALA A 405 9.06 -4.66 11.85
CA ALA A 405 10.16 -4.05 11.12
C ALA A 405 11.35 -5.01 10.93
N ILE A 406 11.76 -5.73 11.99
CA ILE A 406 12.84 -6.72 11.97
C ILE A 406 12.54 -7.84 10.96
N THR A 407 11.31 -8.36 10.99
CA THR A 407 10.91 -9.49 10.13
C THR A 407 10.78 -9.11 8.64
N ARG A 408 11.02 -7.85 8.28
CA ARG A 408 11.11 -7.43 6.87
C ARG A 408 12.46 -7.75 6.24
N ALA A 409 13.50 -8.00 7.03
CA ALA A 409 14.83 -8.38 6.54
C ALA A 409 14.89 -9.88 6.25
N ALA A 410 15.51 -10.24 5.12
CA ALA A 410 15.78 -11.63 4.75
C ALA A 410 17.20 -12.03 5.11
N GLU A 411 18.21 -11.19 4.83
CA GLU A 411 19.63 -11.52 4.94
C GLU A 411 20.39 -10.61 5.91
N ARG A 412 20.18 -9.28 5.81
CA ARG A 412 20.92 -8.29 6.62
C ARG A 412 19.98 -7.32 7.31
N LEU A 413 20.29 -7.01 8.57
CA LEU A 413 19.51 -6.10 9.39
C LEU A 413 20.39 -5.17 10.19
N ILE A 414 20.18 -3.87 10.04
CA ILE A 414 20.78 -2.86 10.90
C ILE A 414 19.67 -2.15 11.65
N ILE A 415 19.72 -2.16 12.98
CA ILE A 415 18.81 -1.37 13.80
C ILE A 415 19.56 -0.14 14.31
N VAL A 416 19.10 1.03 13.93
CA VAL A 416 19.54 2.31 14.50
C VAL A 416 18.64 2.57 15.70
N ALA A 417 19.19 2.39 16.89
CA ALA A 417 18.45 2.56 18.14
C ALA A 417 17.98 4.01 18.33
N PRO A 418 16.96 4.24 19.18
CA PRO A 418 16.50 5.59 19.50
C PRO A 418 17.60 6.41 20.18
N GLU A 419 17.54 7.75 20.00
CA GLU A 419 18.45 8.70 20.67
C GLU A 419 18.25 8.74 22.18
#